data_b16fd1d08ca9f416a6b405709676b025
#
_entry.id   b16fd1d08ca9f416a6b405709676b025
#
_cell.length_a   1.000
_cell.length_b   1.000
_cell.length_c   1.000
_cell.angle_alpha   90.00
_cell.angle_beta   90.00
_cell.angle_gamma   90.00
#
_symmetry.space_group_name_H-M   'P 1'
#
loop_
_entity.id
_entity.type
_entity.pdbx_description
1 polymer ?
#
loop_
_entity_poly.entity_id
_entity_poly.type
_entity_poly.pdbx_seq_one_letter_code
_entity_poly.pdbx_strand_id
1 'polypeptide(L)'
;MARARARYVTPVRRLVQLLLVAFVVIYFVLPQIAGARRAVHLLAGVNLWLIVLGVALETCSILSYAALTRTMIHGTPPPYPTLLRINLSTLAVSHVVPGGAAVGGALGFRLLTRFGLSGTDAAFALAAQGIGSAVVLNLILWVGLLGSIVGGSYNPLYATAALVGVLLLGGFSAVVVLLMRGERRAAEVMRAVARRVPLLDEEGVYRLVLRLAARLQTLVADRPRLVRGLLWDLAFWLCSAASLWVFLAAFGYRAGIDGLIVAFSLAYVLAAIPVTPAGLGVVEATMIAMLTFFGADRGTATLGVLSYRLINFWLPIPLGALAYLSLQVEQETTERRKAAELRRLAERSLREAEEHRVHLGRREQAPEP
;
A
#
# COMPACT_ATOMS: atom_id res chain seq x y z
N MET A 1 0.01 -38.02 -17.13
CA MET A 1 -0.33 -37.77 -15.72
C MET A 1 -0.35 -36.29 -15.30
N ALA A 2 0.33 -35.36 -15.99
CA ALA A 2 0.36 -33.94 -15.64
C ALA A 2 -0.97 -33.16 -15.86
N ARG A 3 -1.78 -33.54 -16.88
CA ARG A 3 -3.07 -32.87 -17.19
C ARG A 3 -4.21 -33.16 -16.18
N ALA A 4 -4.15 -34.26 -15.46
CA ALA A 4 -5.16 -34.60 -14.44
C ALA A 4 -4.99 -33.80 -13.12
N ARG A 5 -3.75 -33.45 -12.73
CA ARG A 5 -3.47 -32.63 -11.55
C ARG A 5 -3.96 -31.18 -11.67
N ALA A 6 -3.97 -30.60 -12.89
CA ALA A 6 -4.43 -29.23 -13.11
C ALA A 6 -5.95 -29.06 -12.94
N ARG A 7 -6.75 -30.12 -13.13
CA ARG A 7 -8.23 -30.05 -13.05
C ARG A 7 -8.77 -30.03 -11.63
N TYR A 8 -8.03 -30.56 -10.64
CA TYR A 8 -8.44 -30.60 -9.24
C TYR A 8 -7.90 -29.43 -8.40
N VAL A 9 -6.83 -28.76 -8.86
CA VAL A 9 -6.23 -27.61 -8.14
C VAL A 9 -7.12 -26.37 -8.22
N THR A 10 -7.88 -26.17 -9.30
CA THR A 10 -8.77 -25.02 -9.47
C THR A 10 -9.98 -25.01 -8.55
N PRO A 11 -10.76 -26.11 -8.36
CA PRO A 11 -11.88 -26.10 -7.43
C PRO A 11 -11.45 -26.06 -5.96
N VAL A 12 -10.37 -26.75 -5.58
CA VAL A 12 -9.82 -26.70 -4.22
C VAL A 12 -9.32 -25.29 -3.88
N ARG A 13 -8.63 -24.64 -4.81
CA ARG A 13 -8.18 -23.25 -4.64
C ARG A 13 -9.35 -22.29 -4.48
N ARG A 14 -10.43 -22.44 -5.26
CA ARG A 14 -11.66 -21.65 -5.12
C ARG A 14 -12.37 -21.91 -3.80
N LEU A 15 -12.44 -23.18 -3.37
CA LEU A 15 -13.04 -23.54 -2.09
C LEU A 15 -12.22 -22.93 -0.92
N VAL A 16 -10.91 -23.01 -0.94
CA VAL A 16 -10.03 -22.39 0.06
C VAL A 16 -10.21 -20.86 0.07
N GLN A 17 -10.32 -20.23 -1.10
CA GLN A 17 -10.59 -18.80 -1.20
C GLN A 17 -11.96 -18.43 -0.63
N LEU A 18 -13.01 -19.19 -0.94
CA LEU A 18 -14.36 -18.99 -0.40
C LEU A 18 -14.40 -19.22 1.11
N LEU A 19 -13.74 -20.25 1.62
CA LEU A 19 -13.64 -20.51 3.05
C LEU A 19 -12.88 -19.41 3.78
N LEU A 20 -11.82 -18.88 3.17
CA LEU A 20 -11.05 -17.77 3.73
C LEU A 20 -11.86 -16.47 3.75
N VAL A 21 -12.60 -16.19 2.70
CA VAL A 21 -13.56 -15.06 2.66
C VAL A 21 -14.68 -15.25 3.68
N ALA A 22 -15.27 -16.43 3.76
CA ALA A 22 -16.30 -16.76 4.74
C ALA A 22 -15.76 -16.65 6.18
N PHE A 23 -14.54 -17.13 6.44
CA PHE A 23 -13.88 -17.00 7.74
C PHE A 23 -13.67 -15.52 8.11
N VAL A 24 -13.17 -14.71 7.19
CA VAL A 24 -12.99 -13.25 7.40
C VAL A 24 -14.35 -12.59 7.66
N VAL A 25 -15.38 -12.91 6.87
CA VAL A 25 -16.73 -12.35 7.06
C VAL A 25 -17.33 -12.76 8.40
N ILE A 26 -17.25 -14.04 8.75
CA ILE A 26 -17.91 -14.58 9.97
C ILE A 26 -17.17 -14.12 11.23
N TYR A 27 -15.84 -14.20 11.24
CA TYR A 27 -15.07 -13.92 12.46
C TYR A 27 -14.68 -12.45 12.63
N PHE A 28 -14.58 -11.66 11.55
CA PHE A 28 -14.15 -10.28 11.62
C PHE A 28 -15.24 -9.26 11.26
N VAL A 29 -16.13 -9.56 10.31
CA VAL A 29 -17.18 -8.61 9.89
C VAL A 29 -18.44 -8.75 10.75
N LEU A 30 -18.92 -9.96 10.97
CA LEU A 30 -20.15 -10.20 11.74
C LEU A 30 -20.08 -9.69 13.21
N PRO A 31 -19.01 -9.88 13.98
CA PRO A 31 -18.94 -9.35 15.34
C PRO A 31 -18.94 -7.83 15.39
N GLN A 32 -18.35 -7.16 14.40
CA GLN A 32 -18.39 -5.70 14.31
C GLN A 32 -19.80 -5.18 13.95
N ILE A 33 -20.51 -5.87 13.07
CA ILE A 33 -21.91 -5.56 12.74
C ILE A 33 -22.85 -5.82 13.94
N ALA A 34 -22.60 -6.86 14.72
CA ALA A 34 -23.40 -7.16 15.93
C ALA A 34 -23.19 -6.09 17.02
N GLY A 35 -21.99 -5.54 17.15
CA GLY A 35 -21.71 -4.36 17.98
C GLY A 35 -22.42 -3.09 17.47
N ALA A 36 -22.50 -2.92 16.16
CA ALA A 36 -23.16 -1.79 15.52
C ALA A 36 -24.69 -1.77 15.74
N ARG A 37 -25.34 -2.91 15.94
CA ARG A 37 -26.79 -2.94 16.25
C ARG A 37 -27.16 -2.23 17.57
N ARG A 38 -26.28 -2.23 18.56
CA ARG A 38 -26.45 -1.42 19.79
C ARG A 38 -26.22 0.07 19.57
N ALA A 39 -25.44 0.40 18.53
CA ALA A 39 -25.12 1.76 18.15
C ALA A 39 -26.16 2.45 17.25
N VAL A 40 -27.14 1.71 16.72
CA VAL A 40 -28.20 2.27 15.82
C VAL A 40 -29.00 3.37 16.51
N HIS A 41 -29.24 3.28 17.81
CA HIS A 41 -29.90 4.36 18.57
C HIS A 41 -29.02 5.62 18.71
N LEU A 42 -27.70 5.50 18.64
CA LEU A 42 -26.77 6.64 18.66
C LEU A 42 -26.61 7.28 17.28
N LEU A 43 -26.98 6.59 16.22
CA LEU A 43 -26.94 7.10 14.85
C LEU A 43 -28.05 8.14 14.57
N ALA A 44 -29.11 8.17 15.34
CA ALA A 44 -30.22 9.12 15.16
C ALA A 44 -29.83 10.59 15.40
N GLY A 45 -28.70 10.85 16.08
CA GLY A 45 -28.16 12.20 16.34
C GLY A 45 -26.89 12.54 15.57
N VAL A 46 -26.43 11.67 14.65
CA VAL A 46 -25.15 11.86 13.95
C VAL A 46 -25.24 12.94 12.87
N ASN A 47 -24.33 13.88 12.89
CA ASN A 47 -24.22 14.90 11.86
C ASN A 47 -23.70 14.29 10.54
N LEU A 48 -24.61 14.09 9.59
CA LEU A 48 -24.31 13.46 8.28
C LEU A 48 -23.20 14.22 7.51
N TRP A 49 -23.12 15.53 7.66
CA TRP A 49 -22.07 16.34 7.03
C TRP A 49 -20.67 15.98 7.51
N LEU A 50 -20.53 15.64 8.79
CA LEU A 50 -19.24 15.19 9.34
C LEU A 50 -18.89 13.80 8.82
N ILE A 51 -19.86 12.91 8.61
CA ILE A 51 -19.58 11.62 7.96
C ILE A 51 -19.09 11.81 6.54
N VAL A 52 -19.76 12.64 5.75
CA VAL A 52 -19.33 12.96 4.37
C VAL A 52 -17.94 13.57 4.36
N LEU A 53 -17.66 14.49 5.28
CA LEU A 53 -16.32 15.10 5.41
C LEU A 53 -15.26 14.05 5.79
N GLY A 54 -15.56 13.14 6.73
CA GLY A 54 -14.66 12.04 7.10
C GLY A 54 -14.32 11.13 5.91
N VAL A 55 -15.32 10.76 5.10
CA VAL A 55 -15.14 9.99 3.86
C VAL A 55 -14.31 10.77 2.84
N ALA A 56 -14.56 12.07 2.68
CA ALA A 56 -13.80 12.92 1.76
C ALA A 56 -12.33 13.03 2.18
N LEU A 57 -12.06 13.19 3.48
CA LEU A 57 -10.70 13.22 4.03
C LEU A 57 -9.97 11.88 3.80
N GLU A 58 -10.64 10.75 4.01
CA GLU A 58 -10.04 9.44 3.76
C GLU A 58 -9.79 9.22 2.26
N THR A 59 -10.69 9.69 1.41
CA THR A 59 -10.46 9.69 -0.05
C THR A 59 -9.25 10.54 -0.40
N CYS A 60 -9.10 11.72 0.19
CA CYS A 60 -7.93 12.58 0.02
C CYS A 60 -6.64 11.87 0.47
N SER A 61 -6.68 11.15 1.58
CA SER A 61 -5.59 10.30 2.07
C SER A 61 -5.16 9.28 1.00
N ILE A 62 -6.09 8.49 0.47
CA ILE A 62 -5.81 7.49 -0.57
C ILE A 62 -5.24 8.13 -1.84
N LEU A 63 -5.77 9.29 -2.26
CA LEU A 63 -5.25 10.04 -3.40
C LEU A 63 -3.82 10.53 -3.13
N SER A 64 -3.54 11.06 -1.94
CA SER A 64 -2.19 11.49 -1.54
C SER A 64 -1.20 10.32 -1.58
N TYR A 65 -1.61 9.14 -1.16
CA TYR A 65 -0.79 7.93 -1.25
C TYR A 65 -0.47 7.53 -2.70
N ALA A 66 -1.42 7.69 -3.62
CA ALA A 66 -1.18 7.47 -5.05
C ALA A 66 -0.23 8.53 -5.65
N ALA A 67 -0.33 9.78 -5.21
CA ALA A 67 0.58 10.85 -5.60
C ALA A 67 2.01 10.63 -5.05
N LEU A 68 2.13 10.12 -3.82
CA LEU A 68 3.39 9.68 -3.24
C LEU A 68 4.04 8.60 -4.10
N THR A 69 3.29 7.54 -4.44
CA THR A 69 3.79 6.45 -5.32
C THR A 69 4.30 7.02 -6.63
N ARG A 70 3.54 7.91 -7.28
CA ARG A 70 3.94 8.57 -8.52
C ARG A 70 5.24 9.37 -8.36
N THR A 71 5.40 10.06 -7.24
CA THR A 71 6.59 10.86 -6.95
C THR A 71 7.82 9.99 -6.75
N MET A 72 7.69 8.79 -6.18
CA MET A 72 8.80 7.87 -5.93
C MET A 72 9.27 7.12 -7.19
N ILE A 73 8.44 7.02 -8.24
CA ILE A 73 8.78 6.33 -9.49
C ILE A 73 9.80 7.16 -10.29
N HIS A 74 10.93 6.54 -10.69
CA HIS A 74 11.90 7.11 -11.62
C HIS A 74 11.46 6.80 -13.07
N GLY A 75 11.70 7.74 -13.98
CA GLY A 75 11.31 7.60 -15.38
C GLY A 75 9.84 7.99 -15.62
N THR A 76 9.18 7.31 -16.54
CA THR A 76 7.80 7.61 -16.92
C THR A 76 6.82 6.81 -16.03
N PRO A 77 6.14 7.46 -15.07
CA PRO A 77 5.17 6.76 -14.24
C PRO A 77 3.92 6.38 -15.05
N PRO A 78 3.25 5.27 -14.71
CA PRO A 78 1.93 4.97 -15.22
C PRO A 78 0.94 6.12 -15.01
N PRO A 79 -0.15 6.21 -15.79
CA PRO A 79 -1.20 7.21 -15.57
C PRO A 79 -1.71 7.17 -14.13
N TYR A 80 -2.04 8.35 -13.58
CA TYR A 80 -2.48 8.46 -12.17
C TYR A 80 -3.66 7.53 -11.82
N PRO A 81 -4.71 7.38 -12.65
CA PRO A 81 -5.79 6.44 -12.37
C PRO A 81 -5.33 4.98 -12.29
N THR A 82 -4.32 4.59 -13.07
CA THR A 82 -3.74 3.26 -13.02
C THR A 82 -2.97 3.05 -11.72
N LEU A 83 -2.18 4.03 -11.28
CA LEU A 83 -1.48 3.98 -9.98
C LEU A 83 -2.47 3.91 -8.81
N LEU A 84 -3.55 4.68 -8.86
CA LEU A 84 -4.60 4.63 -7.85
C LEU A 84 -5.23 3.23 -7.76
N ARG A 85 -5.57 2.62 -8.91
CA ARG A 85 -6.08 1.24 -8.95
C ARG A 85 -5.06 0.21 -8.45
N ILE A 86 -3.77 0.39 -8.77
CA ILE A 86 -2.70 -0.46 -8.24
C ILE A 86 -2.64 -0.34 -6.72
N ASN A 87 -2.64 0.87 -6.18
CA ASN A 87 -2.56 1.11 -4.73
C ASN A 87 -3.79 0.56 -4.00
N LEU A 88 -5.01 0.76 -4.52
CA LEU A 88 -6.22 0.16 -3.95
C LEU A 88 -6.17 -1.37 -3.96
N SER A 89 -5.67 -1.97 -5.05
CA SER A 89 -5.53 -3.42 -5.15
C SER A 89 -4.53 -3.99 -4.14
N THR A 90 -3.39 -3.32 -3.97
CA THR A 90 -2.37 -3.70 -2.97
C THR A 90 -2.88 -3.53 -1.55
N LEU A 91 -3.59 -2.45 -1.28
CA LEU A 91 -4.17 -2.16 0.02
C LEU A 91 -5.21 -3.22 0.40
N ALA A 92 -6.13 -3.57 -0.52
CA ALA A 92 -7.12 -4.63 -0.31
C ALA A 92 -6.46 -5.97 0.06
N VAL A 93 -5.41 -6.37 -0.66
CA VAL A 93 -4.69 -7.61 -0.38
C VAL A 93 -3.95 -7.52 0.96
N SER A 94 -3.36 -6.37 1.28
CA SER A 94 -2.68 -6.14 2.56
C SER A 94 -3.62 -6.27 3.75
N HIS A 95 -4.89 -5.90 3.59
CA HIS A 95 -5.90 -5.96 4.66
C HIS A 95 -6.46 -7.37 4.90
N VAL A 96 -6.52 -8.21 3.85
CA VAL A 96 -7.20 -9.52 3.92
C VAL A 96 -6.23 -10.66 4.23
N VAL A 97 -4.98 -10.58 3.73
CA VAL A 97 -4.04 -11.72 3.77
C VAL A 97 -3.14 -11.65 5.01
N PRO A 98 -2.96 -12.74 5.76
CA PRO A 98 -1.93 -12.83 6.80
C PRO A 98 -0.54 -12.50 6.22
N GLY A 99 0.24 -11.66 6.91
CA GLY A 99 1.48 -11.11 6.36
C GLY A 99 1.24 -10.06 5.25
N GLY A 100 0.06 -9.42 5.28
CA GLY A 100 -0.52 -8.58 4.24
C GLY A 100 0.40 -7.53 3.66
N ALA A 101 1.21 -6.86 4.47
CA ALA A 101 2.17 -5.87 3.98
C ALA A 101 3.16 -6.45 2.96
N ALA A 102 3.68 -7.66 3.22
CA ALA A 102 4.61 -8.34 2.30
C ALA A 102 3.89 -8.82 1.03
N VAL A 103 2.67 -9.40 1.18
CA VAL A 103 1.90 -9.92 0.04
C VAL A 103 1.37 -8.78 -0.82
N GLY A 104 0.87 -7.71 -0.20
CA GLY A 104 0.47 -6.48 -0.90
C GLY A 104 1.64 -5.83 -1.62
N GLY A 105 2.81 -5.73 -0.97
CA GLY A 105 4.04 -5.23 -1.60
C GLY A 105 4.45 -6.07 -2.82
N ALA A 106 4.40 -7.41 -2.72
CA ALA A 106 4.67 -8.31 -3.85
C ALA A 106 3.66 -8.13 -5.00
N LEU A 107 2.38 -7.92 -4.68
CA LEU A 107 1.37 -7.61 -5.69
C LEU A 107 1.65 -6.24 -6.34
N GLY A 108 1.96 -5.22 -5.55
CA GLY A 108 2.33 -3.89 -6.04
C GLY A 108 3.52 -3.94 -6.99
N PHE A 109 4.58 -4.62 -6.60
CA PHE A 109 5.74 -4.86 -7.44
C PHE A 109 5.34 -5.51 -8.78
N ARG A 110 4.57 -6.59 -8.72
CA ARG A 110 4.11 -7.29 -9.92
C ARG A 110 3.24 -6.43 -10.82
N LEU A 111 2.34 -5.63 -10.26
CA LEU A 111 1.48 -4.74 -11.04
C LEU A 111 2.30 -3.60 -11.66
N LEU A 112 3.15 -2.92 -10.90
CA LEU A 112 4.01 -1.85 -11.42
C LEU A 112 4.90 -2.33 -12.57
N THR A 113 5.52 -3.51 -12.43
CA THR A 113 6.34 -4.08 -13.51
C THR A 113 5.52 -4.47 -14.74
N ARG A 114 4.30 -4.96 -14.58
CA ARG A 114 3.40 -5.25 -15.69
C ARG A 114 2.96 -3.99 -16.46
N PHE A 115 2.87 -2.86 -15.77
CA PHE A 115 2.57 -1.56 -16.38
C PHE A 115 3.81 -0.79 -16.85
N GLY A 116 4.93 -1.49 -17.06
CA GLY A 116 6.09 -1.00 -17.78
C GLY A 116 7.24 -0.45 -16.93
N LEU A 117 7.17 -0.52 -15.59
CA LEU A 117 8.30 -0.15 -14.75
C LEU A 117 9.37 -1.24 -14.75
N SER A 118 10.64 -0.82 -14.68
CA SER A 118 11.72 -1.76 -14.39
C SER A 118 11.54 -2.37 -13.00
N GLY A 119 11.97 -3.63 -12.81
CA GLY A 119 11.91 -4.27 -11.50
C GLY A 119 12.64 -3.47 -10.42
N THR A 120 13.75 -2.80 -10.77
CA THR A 120 14.51 -1.96 -9.84
C THR A 120 13.72 -0.71 -9.44
N ASP A 121 13.07 -0.03 -10.40
CA ASP A 121 12.30 1.17 -10.12
C ASP A 121 11.03 0.86 -9.31
N ALA A 122 10.35 -0.26 -9.61
CA ALA A 122 9.20 -0.72 -8.86
C ALA A 122 9.58 -1.08 -7.40
N ALA A 123 10.67 -1.84 -7.21
CA ALA A 123 11.15 -2.19 -5.88
C ALA A 123 11.58 -0.95 -5.09
N PHE A 124 12.29 -0.03 -5.73
CA PHE A 124 12.71 1.22 -5.10
C PHE A 124 11.51 2.08 -4.70
N ALA A 125 10.53 2.30 -5.59
CA ALA A 125 9.36 3.11 -5.30
C ALA A 125 8.59 2.57 -4.09
N LEU A 126 8.35 1.26 -4.02
CA LEU A 126 7.65 0.62 -2.91
C LEU A 126 8.46 0.68 -1.61
N ALA A 127 9.78 0.44 -1.67
CA ALA A 127 10.65 0.52 -0.49
C ALA A 127 10.75 1.97 0.03
N ALA A 128 10.96 2.95 -0.85
CA ALA A 128 11.04 4.36 -0.48
C ALA A 128 9.73 4.86 0.11
N GLN A 129 8.59 4.44 -0.44
CA GLN A 129 7.26 4.74 0.08
C GLN A 129 7.05 4.14 1.48
N GLY A 130 7.37 2.85 1.68
CA GLY A 130 7.18 2.18 2.96
C GLY A 130 8.09 2.74 4.06
N ILE A 131 9.37 2.95 3.76
CA ILE A 131 10.34 3.53 4.71
C ILE A 131 9.98 4.99 5.01
N GLY A 132 9.70 5.79 3.97
CA GLY A 132 9.31 7.19 4.12
C GLY A 132 8.08 7.33 5.01
N SER A 133 7.06 6.51 4.75
CA SER A 133 5.81 6.52 5.51
C SER A 133 6.01 6.14 6.98
N ALA A 134 6.87 5.16 7.27
CA ALA A 134 7.22 4.82 8.65
C ALA A 134 7.95 5.97 9.36
N VAL A 135 8.84 6.68 8.67
CA VAL A 135 9.54 7.85 9.22
C VAL A 135 8.57 8.99 9.50
N VAL A 136 7.72 9.34 8.53
CA VAL A 136 6.74 10.44 8.68
C VAL A 136 5.75 10.13 9.82
N LEU A 137 5.21 8.91 9.88
CA LEU A 137 4.32 8.50 10.96
C LEU A 137 5.00 8.61 12.33
N ASN A 138 6.26 8.20 12.42
CA ASN A 138 7.04 8.28 13.65
C ASN A 138 7.30 9.75 14.06
N LEU A 139 7.59 10.63 13.09
CA LEU A 139 7.73 12.07 13.36
C LEU A 139 6.42 12.68 13.86
N ILE A 140 5.28 12.30 13.27
CA ILE A 140 3.95 12.72 13.73
C ILE A 140 3.72 12.27 15.18
N LEU A 141 4.09 11.02 15.53
CA LEU A 141 4.02 10.52 16.90
C LEU A 141 4.85 11.39 17.85
N TRP A 142 6.09 11.73 17.48
CA TRP A 142 6.96 12.56 18.31
C TRP A 142 6.42 13.98 18.51
N VAL A 143 5.88 14.59 17.45
CA VAL A 143 5.22 15.89 17.55
C VAL A 143 4.02 15.82 18.50
N GLY A 144 3.20 14.76 18.41
CA GLY A 144 2.09 14.54 19.33
C GLY A 144 2.52 14.37 20.79
N LEU A 145 3.56 13.54 21.04
CA LEU A 145 4.10 13.31 22.38
C LEU A 145 4.68 14.59 22.99
N LEU A 146 5.46 15.36 22.23
CA LEU A 146 6.01 16.63 22.69
C LEU A 146 4.90 17.63 23.00
N GLY A 147 3.86 17.72 22.15
CA GLY A 147 2.69 18.56 22.39
C GLY A 147 1.97 18.19 23.70
N SER A 148 1.78 16.90 23.96
CA SER A 148 1.15 16.41 25.19
C SER A 148 1.97 16.69 26.44
N ILE A 149 3.31 16.59 26.38
CA ILE A 149 4.21 16.91 27.50
C ILE A 149 4.14 18.40 27.84
N VAL A 150 4.20 19.28 26.82
CA VAL A 150 4.09 20.73 27.00
C VAL A 150 2.72 21.12 27.54
N GLY A 151 1.66 20.40 27.16
CA GLY A 151 0.30 20.56 27.66
C GLY A 151 0.07 20.08 29.11
N GLY A 152 1.10 19.60 29.81
CA GLY A 152 1.03 19.19 31.22
C GLY A 152 0.49 17.77 31.47
N SER A 153 0.28 16.97 30.45
CA SER A 153 -0.26 15.60 30.53
C SER A 153 0.90 14.59 30.65
N TYR A 154 1.61 14.52 31.76
CA TYR A 154 2.68 13.53 31.94
C TYR A 154 2.11 12.19 32.37
N ASN A 155 2.39 11.12 31.58
CA ASN A 155 1.99 9.76 31.89
C ASN A 155 3.11 8.76 31.52
N PRO A 156 3.35 7.70 32.31
CA PRO A 156 4.31 6.63 32.01
C PRO A 156 4.09 5.94 30.64
N LEU A 157 2.86 5.90 30.12
CA LEU A 157 2.55 5.37 28.78
C LEU A 157 3.24 6.16 27.68
N TYR A 158 3.51 7.47 27.87
CA TYR A 158 4.28 8.26 26.91
C TYR A 158 5.74 7.82 26.85
N ALA A 159 6.31 7.39 27.96
CA ALA A 159 7.68 6.87 27.98
C ALA A 159 7.81 5.59 27.16
N THR A 160 6.82 4.68 27.26
CA THR A 160 6.80 3.47 26.43
C THR A 160 6.58 3.77 24.95
N ALA A 161 5.65 4.66 24.63
CA ALA A 161 5.42 5.11 23.25
C ALA A 161 6.66 5.80 22.66
N ALA A 162 7.31 6.68 23.45
CA ALA A 162 8.55 7.34 23.08
C ALA A 162 9.69 6.33 22.86
N LEU A 163 9.86 5.34 23.74
CA LEU A 163 10.87 4.30 23.59
C LEU A 163 10.67 3.50 22.30
N VAL A 164 9.43 3.06 22.03
CA VAL A 164 9.10 2.34 20.77
C VAL A 164 9.38 3.24 19.57
N GLY A 165 9.01 4.52 19.64
CA GLY A 165 9.28 5.49 18.60
C GLY A 165 10.79 5.69 18.37
N VAL A 166 11.60 5.82 19.42
CA VAL A 166 13.08 5.92 19.31
C VAL A 166 13.68 4.70 18.67
N LEU A 167 13.26 3.51 19.11
CA LEU A 167 13.79 2.25 18.56
C LEU A 167 13.46 2.09 17.07
N LEU A 168 12.22 2.44 16.67
CA LEU A 168 11.81 2.37 15.26
C LEU A 168 12.51 3.45 14.43
N LEU A 169 12.53 4.70 14.88
CA LEU A 169 13.22 5.79 14.17
C LEU A 169 14.72 5.52 14.07
N GLY A 170 15.33 5.06 15.17
CA GLY A 170 16.74 4.66 15.20
C GLY A 170 17.04 3.50 14.24
N GLY A 171 16.20 2.48 14.24
CA GLY A 171 16.30 1.34 13.34
C GLY A 171 16.18 1.76 11.86
N PHE A 172 15.17 2.55 11.51
CA PHE A 172 15.01 3.08 10.15
C PHE A 172 16.17 3.99 9.74
N SER A 173 16.61 4.90 10.64
CA SER A 173 17.74 5.77 10.39
C SER A 173 19.03 4.98 10.18
N ALA A 174 19.24 3.92 10.97
CA ALA A 174 20.40 3.04 10.81
C ALA A 174 20.39 2.34 9.44
N VAL A 175 19.22 1.83 8.97
CA VAL A 175 19.08 1.24 7.64
C VAL A 175 19.39 2.27 6.54
N VAL A 176 18.83 3.47 6.63
CA VAL A 176 19.08 4.54 5.65
C VAL A 176 20.57 4.93 5.63
N VAL A 177 21.16 5.16 6.79
CA VAL A 177 22.61 5.51 6.90
C VAL A 177 23.49 4.37 6.38
N LEU A 178 23.14 3.11 6.68
CA LEU A 178 23.87 1.95 6.18
C LEU A 178 23.79 1.85 4.65
N LEU A 179 22.63 2.09 4.06
CA LEU A 179 22.45 2.12 2.60
C LEU A 179 23.16 3.30 1.95
N MET A 180 23.20 4.47 2.60
CA MET A 180 23.84 5.67 2.04
C MET A 180 25.37 5.69 2.16
N ARG A 181 25.92 5.20 3.28
CA ARG A 181 27.35 5.29 3.61
C ARG A 181 28.06 3.95 3.60
N GLY A 182 27.32 2.87 3.68
CA GLY A 182 27.86 1.50 3.76
C GLY A 182 27.17 0.53 2.81
N GLU A 183 26.86 0.96 1.58
CA GLU A 183 26.10 0.17 0.60
C GLU A 183 26.63 -1.24 0.39
N ARG A 184 27.98 -1.39 0.33
CA ARG A 184 28.63 -2.70 0.22
C ARG A 184 28.42 -3.55 1.47
N ARG A 185 28.54 -2.96 2.68
CA ARG A 185 28.29 -3.67 3.95
C ARG A 185 26.83 -4.09 4.06
N ALA A 186 25.89 -3.20 3.68
CA ALA A 186 24.47 -3.54 3.63
C ALA A 186 24.21 -4.72 2.68
N ALA A 187 24.81 -4.68 1.50
CA ALA A 187 24.68 -5.74 0.50
C ALA A 187 25.30 -7.07 0.99
N GLU A 188 26.44 -7.04 1.68
CA GLU A 188 27.08 -8.23 2.27
C GLU A 188 26.25 -8.83 3.40
N VAL A 189 25.70 -8.00 4.29
CA VAL A 189 24.78 -8.45 5.36
C VAL A 189 23.55 -9.11 4.77
N MET A 190 22.91 -8.49 3.80
CA MET A 190 21.74 -9.04 3.13
C MET A 190 22.06 -10.30 2.33
N ARG A 191 23.24 -10.38 1.72
CA ARG A 191 23.77 -11.60 1.08
C ARG A 191 23.94 -12.73 2.11
N ALA A 192 24.50 -12.43 3.29
CA ALA A 192 24.66 -13.40 4.36
C ALA A 192 23.32 -13.90 4.90
N VAL A 193 22.29 -13.04 4.95
CA VAL A 193 20.92 -13.44 5.30
C VAL A 193 20.31 -14.30 4.19
N ALA A 194 20.49 -13.94 2.92
CA ALA A 194 19.99 -14.70 1.79
C ALA A 194 20.55 -16.14 1.75
N ARG A 195 21.81 -16.33 2.16
CA ARG A 195 22.42 -17.69 2.31
C ARG A 195 21.65 -18.61 3.22
N ARG A 196 20.92 -18.08 4.20
CA ARG A 196 20.13 -18.89 5.15
C ARG A 196 18.75 -19.27 4.62
N VAL A 197 18.34 -18.69 3.46
CA VAL A 197 17.03 -18.91 2.84
C VAL A 197 17.21 -19.59 1.50
N PRO A 198 16.96 -20.90 1.38
CA PRO A 198 17.33 -21.69 0.18
C PRO A 198 16.61 -21.28 -1.13
N LEU A 199 15.64 -20.36 -1.06
CA LEU A 199 14.90 -19.86 -2.23
C LEU A 199 15.43 -18.52 -2.78
N LEU A 200 16.41 -17.88 -2.12
CA LEU A 200 16.92 -16.57 -2.52
C LEU A 200 18.27 -16.72 -3.24
N ASP A 201 18.38 -16.08 -4.40
CA ASP A 201 19.64 -15.92 -5.11
C ASP A 201 20.51 -14.86 -4.41
N GLU A 202 21.62 -15.31 -3.80
CA GLU A 202 22.54 -14.47 -3.03
C GLU A 202 23.08 -13.30 -3.86
N GLU A 203 23.47 -13.57 -5.10
CA GLU A 203 24.05 -12.58 -6.00
C GLU A 203 22.99 -11.60 -6.52
N GLY A 204 21.77 -12.10 -6.74
CA GLY A 204 20.60 -11.28 -7.08
C GLY A 204 20.25 -10.31 -5.96
N VAL A 205 20.24 -10.78 -4.70
CA VAL A 205 20.01 -9.94 -3.50
C VAL A 205 21.09 -8.89 -3.34
N TYR A 206 22.37 -9.27 -3.46
CA TYR A 206 23.50 -8.35 -3.38
C TYR A 206 23.37 -7.21 -4.39
N ARG A 207 23.16 -7.55 -5.68
CA ARG A 207 22.98 -6.57 -6.75
C ARG A 207 21.74 -5.70 -6.58
N LEU A 208 20.66 -6.26 -6.05
CA LEU A 208 19.44 -5.50 -5.75
C LEU A 208 19.69 -4.44 -4.68
N VAL A 209 20.37 -4.80 -3.58
CA VAL A 209 20.68 -3.86 -2.48
C VAL A 209 21.55 -2.70 -2.99
N LEU A 210 22.58 -2.99 -3.79
CA LEU A 210 23.43 -1.94 -4.38
C LEU A 210 22.62 -0.99 -5.28
N ARG A 211 21.72 -1.53 -6.12
CA ARG A 211 20.85 -0.70 -6.97
C ARG A 211 19.88 0.15 -6.15
N LEU A 212 19.31 -0.41 -5.09
CA LEU A 212 18.43 0.33 -4.19
C LEU A 212 19.18 1.45 -3.46
N ALA A 213 20.39 1.18 -3.00
CA ALA A 213 21.25 2.19 -2.37
C ALA A 213 21.59 3.35 -3.33
N ALA A 214 21.97 3.03 -4.56
CA ALA A 214 22.23 4.04 -5.59
C ALA A 214 20.99 4.90 -5.89
N ARG A 215 19.79 4.28 -5.95
CA ARG A 215 18.53 5.01 -6.14
C ARG A 215 18.17 5.88 -4.94
N LEU A 216 18.46 5.43 -3.73
CA LEU A 216 18.25 6.23 -2.51
C LEU A 216 19.14 7.47 -2.52
N GLN A 217 20.42 7.33 -2.92
CA GLN A 217 21.33 8.45 -3.05
C GLN A 217 20.83 9.49 -4.07
N THR A 218 20.32 9.04 -5.22
CA THR A 218 19.73 9.94 -6.22
C THR A 218 18.47 10.64 -5.71
N LEU A 219 17.63 9.96 -4.94
CA LEU A 219 16.41 10.55 -4.35
C LEU A 219 16.79 11.63 -3.31
N VAL A 220 17.77 11.36 -2.45
CA VAL A 220 18.23 12.31 -1.42
C VAL A 220 18.90 13.52 -2.06
N ALA A 221 19.58 13.35 -3.20
CA ALA A 221 20.17 14.44 -3.96
C ALA A 221 19.10 15.31 -4.65
N ASP A 222 17.97 14.72 -5.06
CA ASP A 222 16.84 15.45 -5.65
C ASP A 222 15.90 16.00 -4.54
N ARG A 223 16.38 17.07 -3.88
CA ARG A 223 15.64 17.72 -2.78
C ARG A 223 14.18 18.07 -3.13
N PRO A 224 13.86 18.67 -4.29
CA PRO A 224 12.48 18.99 -4.64
C PRO A 224 11.58 17.76 -4.70
N ARG A 225 12.11 16.63 -5.16
CA ARG A 225 11.38 15.37 -5.25
C ARG A 225 11.19 14.74 -3.86
N LEU A 226 12.23 14.74 -3.05
CA LEU A 226 12.17 14.27 -1.66
C LEU A 226 11.13 15.06 -0.86
N VAL A 227 11.18 16.39 -0.92
CA VAL A 227 10.21 17.26 -0.23
C VAL A 227 8.79 17.01 -0.71
N ARG A 228 8.56 16.90 -2.02
CA ARG A 228 7.22 16.56 -2.56
C ARG A 228 6.73 15.20 -2.07
N GLY A 229 7.62 14.21 -2.01
CA GLY A 229 7.28 12.90 -1.45
C GLY A 229 6.88 12.98 0.02
N LEU A 230 7.67 13.68 0.84
CA LEU A 230 7.36 13.89 2.25
C LEU A 230 6.06 14.66 2.45
N LEU A 231 5.75 15.65 1.62
CA LEU A 231 4.49 16.39 1.68
C LEU A 231 3.28 15.52 1.33
N TRP A 232 3.37 14.65 0.31
CA TRP A 232 2.31 13.72 -0.02
C TRP A 232 2.11 12.68 1.08
N ASP A 233 3.19 12.20 1.69
CA ASP A 233 3.10 11.24 2.79
C ASP A 233 2.53 11.88 4.06
N LEU A 234 2.94 13.11 4.36
CA LEU A 234 2.36 13.89 5.44
C LEU A 234 0.85 14.14 5.21
N ALA A 235 0.47 14.50 3.98
CA ALA A 235 -0.93 14.68 3.61
C ALA A 235 -1.74 13.37 3.76
N PHE A 236 -1.16 12.23 3.36
CA PHE A 236 -1.77 10.90 3.57
C PHE A 236 -2.09 10.67 5.05
N TRP A 237 -1.12 10.81 5.94
CA TRP A 237 -1.32 10.56 7.37
C TRP A 237 -2.20 11.60 8.06
N LEU A 238 -2.03 12.88 7.73
CA LEU A 238 -2.82 13.96 8.34
C LEU A 238 -4.29 13.94 7.89
N CYS A 239 -4.57 13.66 6.61
CA CYS A 239 -5.95 13.49 6.15
C CYS A 239 -6.62 12.30 6.83
N SER A 240 -5.90 11.20 7.03
CA SER A 240 -6.43 10.02 7.72
C SER A 240 -6.66 10.29 9.22
N ALA A 241 -5.74 10.98 9.89
CA ALA A 241 -5.92 11.41 11.29
C ALA A 241 -7.09 12.41 11.44
N ALA A 242 -7.22 13.36 10.50
CA ALA A 242 -8.33 14.30 10.46
C ALA A 242 -9.67 13.59 10.21
N SER A 243 -9.69 12.54 9.38
CA SER A 243 -10.87 11.67 9.20
C SER A 243 -11.31 11.04 10.53
N LEU A 244 -10.37 10.48 11.30
CA LEU A 244 -10.67 9.96 12.64
C LEU A 244 -11.25 11.05 13.55
N TRP A 245 -10.63 12.26 13.55
CA TRP A 245 -11.13 13.38 14.36
C TRP A 245 -12.57 13.75 14.01
N VAL A 246 -12.88 13.81 12.71
CA VAL A 246 -14.23 14.13 12.20
C VAL A 246 -15.24 13.06 12.61
N PHE A 247 -14.87 11.78 12.53
CA PHE A 247 -15.76 10.70 13.00
C PHE A 247 -16.01 10.77 14.50
N LEU A 248 -15.00 11.07 15.30
CA LEU A 248 -15.18 11.29 16.75
C LEU A 248 -16.11 12.48 17.02
N ALA A 249 -15.93 13.58 16.29
CA ALA A 249 -16.77 14.77 16.39
C ALA A 249 -18.23 14.49 15.99
N ALA A 250 -18.44 13.62 14.99
CA ALA A 250 -19.78 13.18 14.56
C ALA A 250 -20.57 12.49 15.69
N PHE A 251 -19.88 11.83 16.62
CA PHE A 251 -20.44 11.20 17.81
C PHE A 251 -20.34 12.09 19.07
N GLY A 252 -20.07 13.38 18.91
CA GLY A 252 -20.11 14.37 19.99
C GLY A 252 -18.82 14.55 20.78
N TYR A 253 -17.73 13.87 20.43
CA TYR A 253 -16.44 14.05 21.10
C TYR A 253 -15.46 14.86 20.24
N ARG A 254 -15.07 16.03 20.76
CA ARG A 254 -14.01 16.86 20.16
C ARG A 254 -12.68 16.54 20.81
N ALA A 255 -11.95 15.59 20.22
CA ALA A 255 -10.62 15.23 20.69
C ALA A 255 -9.66 16.43 20.63
N GLY A 256 -8.83 16.62 21.67
CA GLY A 256 -7.66 17.48 21.59
C GLY A 256 -6.70 16.97 20.52
N ILE A 257 -6.06 17.88 19.79
CA ILE A 257 -5.19 17.52 18.65
C ILE A 257 -4.01 16.65 19.11
N ASP A 258 -3.43 16.96 20.26
CA ASP A 258 -2.33 16.22 20.89
C ASP A 258 -2.72 14.76 21.18
N GLY A 259 -3.82 14.57 21.91
CA GLY A 259 -4.33 13.24 22.25
C GLY A 259 -4.74 12.43 21.03
N LEU A 260 -5.36 13.08 20.04
CA LEU A 260 -5.72 12.44 18.78
C LEU A 260 -4.48 11.94 18.03
N ILE A 261 -3.47 12.80 17.85
CA ILE A 261 -2.25 12.48 17.13
C ILE A 261 -1.50 11.34 17.81
N VAL A 262 -1.39 11.36 19.14
CA VAL A 262 -0.75 10.27 19.90
C VAL A 262 -1.54 8.97 19.73
N ALA A 263 -2.87 8.98 19.93
CA ALA A 263 -3.71 7.80 19.79
C ALA A 263 -3.62 7.18 18.39
N PHE A 264 -3.69 8.03 17.37
CA PHE A 264 -3.61 7.64 15.96
C PHE A 264 -2.24 7.05 15.61
N SER A 265 -1.18 7.82 15.84
CA SER A 265 0.18 7.44 15.43
C SER A 265 0.67 6.19 16.19
N LEU A 266 0.43 6.13 17.51
CA LEU A 266 0.82 4.97 18.31
C LEU A 266 0.14 3.69 17.83
N ALA A 267 -1.15 3.77 17.51
CA ALA A 267 -1.89 2.61 17.02
C ALA A 267 -1.29 2.05 15.71
N TYR A 268 -0.94 2.92 14.76
CA TYR A 268 -0.32 2.48 13.51
C TYR A 268 1.14 2.07 13.66
N VAL A 269 1.89 2.68 14.58
CA VAL A 269 3.25 2.25 14.93
C VAL A 269 3.24 0.84 15.51
N LEU A 270 2.30 0.54 16.41
CA LEU A 270 2.14 -0.82 16.97
C LEU A 270 1.65 -1.82 15.91
N ALA A 271 0.81 -1.38 14.98
CA ALA A 271 0.34 -2.22 13.86
C ALA A 271 1.46 -2.60 12.88
N ALA A 272 2.59 -1.89 12.88
CA ALA A 272 3.77 -2.26 12.10
C ALA A 272 4.39 -3.58 12.57
N ILE A 273 4.13 -4.01 13.81
CA ILE A 273 4.47 -5.34 14.31
C ILE A 273 3.46 -6.34 13.71
N PRO A 274 3.88 -7.31 12.89
CA PRO A 274 2.98 -8.16 12.12
C PRO A 274 2.33 -9.28 12.96
N VAL A 275 1.63 -8.91 14.04
CA VAL A 275 0.90 -9.85 14.91
C VAL A 275 -0.43 -10.26 14.25
N THR A 276 -1.12 -9.30 13.64
CA THR A 276 -2.42 -9.52 12.98
C THR A 276 -2.41 -8.95 11.57
N PRO A 277 -3.28 -9.45 10.67
CA PRO A 277 -3.41 -8.87 9.33
C PRO A 277 -3.71 -7.38 9.40
N ALA A 278 -2.82 -6.54 8.84
CA ALA A 278 -2.91 -5.08 8.83
C ALA A 278 -3.26 -4.43 10.18
N GLY A 279 -2.80 -5.03 11.29
CA GLY A 279 -3.03 -4.50 12.64
C GLY A 279 -4.48 -4.62 13.15
N LEU A 280 -5.30 -5.51 12.56
CA LEU A 280 -6.69 -5.69 12.96
C LEU A 280 -6.77 -6.09 14.44
N GLY A 281 -7.61 -5.41 15.20
CA GLY A 281 -7.74 -5.53 16.65
C GLY A 281 -6.70 -4.71 17.42
N VAL A 282 -5.46 -4.63 16.97
CA VAL A 282 -4.39 -3.84 17.62
C VAL A 282 -4.65 -2.35 17.45
N VAL A 283 -4.94 -1.91 16.22
CA VAL A 283 -5.23 -0.49 15.92
C VAL A 283 -6.47 -0.02 16.68
N GLU A 284 -7.56 -0.79 16.60
CA GLU A 284 -8.81 -0.44 17.26
C GLU A 284 -8.67 -0.39 18.77
N ALA A 285 -8.07 -1.42 19.38
CA ALA A 285 -7.88 -1.47 20.81
C ALA A 285 -6.99 -0.31 21.32
N THR A 286 -5.89 -0.04 20.62
CA THR A 286 -4.96 1.04 20.98
C THR A 286 -5.63 2.41 20.84
N MET A 287 -6.31 2.69 19.71
CA MET A 287 -7.00 3.96 19.51
C MET A 287 -8.07 4.19 20.58
N ILE A 288 -8.93 3.19 20.83
CA ILE A 288 -10.00 3.29 21.83
C ILE A 288 -9.40 3.52 23.22
N ALA A 289 -8.39 2.75 23.61
CA ALA A 289 -7.75 2.88 24.91
C ALA A 289 -7.12 4.28 25.09
N MET A 290 -6.37 4.76 24.08
CA MET A 290 -5.72 6.07 24.15
C MET A 290 -6.73 7.22 24.13
N LEU A 291 -7.75 7.17 23.27
CA LEU A 291 -8.80 8.20 23.23
C LEU A 291 -9.59 8.25 24.56
N THR A 292 -9.89 7.08 25.16
CA THR A 292 -10.53 7.01 26.47
C THR A 292 -9.62 7.58 27.55
N PHE A 293 -8.32 7.32 27.46
CA PHE A 293 -7.33 7.91 28.37
C PHE A 293 -7.31 9.44 28.25
N PHE A 294 -7.47 10.00 27.04
CA PHE A 294 -7.57 11.45 26.80
C PHE A 294 -8.97 12.03 27.07
N GLY A 295 -9.84 11.30 27.78
CA GLY A 295 -11.12 11.80 28.26
C GLY A 295 -12.32 11.55 27.36
N ALA A 296 -12.17 10.75 26.29
CA ALA A 296 -13.33 10.29 25.53
C ALA A 296 -14.14 9.27 26.35
N ASP A 297 -15.47 9.36 26.31
CA ASP A 297 -16.30 8.24 26.74
C ASP A 297 -16.00 7.00 25.87
N ARG A 298 -15.87 5.84 26.52
CA ARG A 298 -15.51 4.59 25.84
C ARG A 298 -16.47 4.23 24.71
N GLY A 299 -17.77 4.48 24.88
CA GLY A 299 -18.78 4.24 23.85
C GLY A 299 -18.53 5.12 22.63
N THR A 300 -18.35 6.41 22.83
CA THR A 300 -18.08 7.40 21.79
C THR A 300 -16.74 7.13 21.09
N ALA A 301 -15.67 6.83 21.84
CA ALA A 301 -14.38 6.44 21.27
C ALA A 301 -14.52 5.18 20.38
N THR A 302 -15.27 4.17 20.85
CA THR A 302 -15.51 2.94 20.08
C THR A 302 -16.25 3.24 18.78
N LEU A 303 -17.33 4.03 18.82
CA LEU A 303 -18.10 4.39 17.63
C LEU A 303 -17.30 5.18 16.62
N GLY A 304 -16.56 6.20 17.07
CA GLY A 304 -15.70 7.01 16.21
C GLY A 304 -14.61 6.17 15.53
N VAL A 305 -13.91 5.34 16.31
CA VAL A 305 -12.85 4.47 15.79
C VAL A 305 -13.41 3.42 14.82
N LEU A 306 -14.52 2.76 15.14
CA LEU A 306 -15.11 1.75 14.26
C LEU A 306 -15.64 2.38 12.96
N SER A 307 -16.24 3.57 13.02
CA SER A 307 -16.71 4.31 11.83
C SER A 307 -15.51 4.72 10.96
N TYR A 308 -14.45 5.24 11.55
CA TYR A 308 -13.20 5.50 10.85
C TYR A 308 -12.65 4.22 10.18
N ARG A 309 -12.57 3.10 10.90
CA ARG A 309 -12.07 1.82 10.37
C ARG A 309 -12.96 1.24 9.27
N LEU A 310 -14.26 1.50 9.32
CA LEU A 310 -15.16 1.10 8.24
C LEU A 310 -14.75 1.73 6.90
N ILE A 311 -14.36 2.99 6.92
CA ILE A 311 -13.95 3.73 5.71
C ILE A 311 -12.48 3.50 5.37
N ASN A 312 -11.58 3.54 6.38
CA ASN A 312 -10.14 3.41 6.17
C ASN A 312 -9.70 1.97 5.85
N PHE A 313 -10.31 0.98 6.50
CA PHE A 313 -9.88 -0.42 6.40
C PHE A 313 -10.82 -1.29 5.56
N TRP A 314 -12.13 -1.24 5.84
CA TRP A 314 -13.07 -2.17 5.21
C TRP A 314 -13.51 -1.74 3.81
N LEU A 315 -13.75 -0.46 3.58
CA LEU A 315 -14.18 0.06 2.28
C LEU A 315 -13.12 -0.14 1.18
N PRO A 316 -11.81 0.02 1.41
CA PRO A 316 -10.78 -0.27 0.40
C PRO A 316 -10.74 -1.72 -0.07
N ILE A 317 -11.24 -2.69 0.70
CA ILE A 317 -11.21 -4.11 0.31
C ILE A 317 -12.06 -4.35 -0.95
N PRO A 318 -13.37 -4.07 -0.99
CA PRO A 318 -14.17 -4.25 -2.20
C PRO A 318 -13.73 -3.31 -3.33
N LEU A 319 -13.37 -2.06 -3.04
CA LEU A 319 -12.90 -1.12 -4.05
C LEU A 319 -11.59 -1.59 -4.69
N GLY A 320 -10.67 -2.12 -3.91
CA GLY A 320 -9.40 -2.66 -4.41
C GLY A 320 -9.58 -3.97 -5.19
N ALA A 321 -10.54 -4.81 -4.81
CA ALA A 321 -10.91 -5.99 -5.59
C ALA A 321 -11.44 -5.59 -6.97
N LEU A 322 -12.35 -4.61 -7.03
CA LEU A 322 -12.86 -4.07 -8.30
C LEU A 322 -11.75 -3.42 -9.13
N ALA A 323 -10.87 -2.63 -8.48
CA ALA A 323 -9.71 -2.05 -9.11
C ALA A 323 -8.78 -3.10 -9.72
N TYR A 324 -8.51 -4.19 -9.01
CA TYR A 324 -7.71 -5.30 -9.50
C TYR A 324 -8.32 -5.98 -10.73
N LEU A 325 -9.63 -6.26 -10.68
CA LEU A 325 -10.35 -6.83 -11.83
C LEU A 325 -10.30 -5.90 -13.05
N SER A 326 -10.50 -4.59 -12.84
CA SER A 326 -10.41 -3.60 -13.92
C SER A 326 -9.02 -3.55 -14.58
N LEU A 327 -7.95 -3.66 -13.76
CA LEU A 327 -6.57 -3.73 -14.27
C LEU A 327 -6.33 -5.01 -15.09
N GLN A 328 -6.89 -6.14 -14.70
CA GLN A 328 -6.78 -7.39 -15.45
C GLN A 328 -7.47 -7.30 -16.81
N VAL A 329 -8.69 -6.79 -16.87
CA VAL A 329 -9.43 -6.59 -18.12
C VAL A 329 -8.70 -5.63 -19.07
N GLU A 330 -8.14 -4.53 -18.55
CA GLU A 330 -7.36 -3.59 -19.33
C GLU A 330 -6.11 -4.24 -19.95
N GLN A 331 -5.42 -5.10 -19.20
CA GLN A 331 -4.25 -5.82 -19.71
C GLN A 331 -4.62 -6.83 -20.80
N GLU A 332 -5.65 -7.66 -20.57
CA GLU A 332 -6.09 -8.62 -21.58
C GLU A 332 -6.51 -7.94 -22.90
N THR A 333 -7.21 -6.82 -22.80
CA THR A 333 -7.62 -6.05 -23.99
C THR A 333 -6.42 -5.46 -24.72
N THR A 334 -5.42 -4.97 -23.97
CA THR A 334 -4.18 -4.43 -24.56
C THR A 334 -3.35 -5.51 -25.22
N GLU A 335 -3.21 -6.68 -24.60
CA GLU A 335 -2.50 -7.82 -25.20
C GLU A 335 -3.19 -8.34 -26.48
N ARG A 336 -4.52 -8.43 -26.44
CA ARG A 336 -5.31 -8.82 -27.63
C ARG A 336 -5.14 -7.82 -28.78
N ARG A 337 -5.14 -6.51 -28.48
CA ARG A 337 -4.91 -5.47 -29.50
C ARG A 337 -3.51 -5.56 -30.11
N LYS A 338 -2.47 -5.70 -29.28
CA LYS A 338 -1.08 -5.90 -29.76
C LYS A 338 -0.94 -7.16 -30.61
N ALA A 339 -1.52 -8.26 -30.17
CA ALA A 339 -1.49 -9.51 -30.94
C ALA A 339 -2.20 -9.37 -32.29
N ALA A 340 -3.34 -8.67 -32.34
CA ALA A 340 -4.06 -8.41 -33.60
C ALA A 340 -3.26 -7.47 -34.54
N GLU A 341 -2.59 -6.46 -33.98
CA GLU A 341 -1.72 -5.56 -34.76
C GLU A 341 -0.51 -6.29 -35.34
N LEU A 342 0.18 -7.11 -34.54
CA LEU A 342 1.29 -7.95 -35.02
C LEU A 342 0.87 -8.90 -36.09
N ARG A 343 -0.31 -9.51 -36.00
CA ARG A 343 -0.87 -10.37 -37.07
C ARG A 343 -1.09 -9.60 -38.37
N ARG A 344 -1.68 -8.39 -38.29
CA ARG A 344 -1.88 -7.53 -39.46
C ARG A 344 -0.56 -7.09 -40.10
N LEU A 345 0.45 -6.79 -39.33
CA LEU A 345 1.79 -6.47 -39.84
C LEU A 345 2.44 -7.66 -40.50
N ALA A 346 2.35 -8.86 -39.91
CA ALA A 346 2.85 -10.08 -40.50
C ALA A 346 2.14 -10.43 -41.84
N GLU A 347 0.82 -10.25 -41.89
CA GLU A 347 0.06 -10.45 -43.13
C GLU A 347 0.44 -9.48 -44.24
N ARG A 348 0.71 -8.21 -43.89
CA ARG A 348 1.21 -7.20 -44.84
C ARG A 348 2.58 -7.56 -45.40
N SER A 349 3.51 -7.92 -44.52
CA SER A 349 4.88 -8.28 -44.93
C SER A 349 4.90 -9.54 -45.83
N LEU A 350 4.01 -10.50 -45.58
CA LEU A 350 3.86 -11.68 -46.43
C LEU A 350 3.33 -11.31 -47.84
N ARG A 351 2.32 -10.44 -47.93
CA ARG A 351 1.80 -9.96 -49.22
C ARG A 351 2.85 -9.19 -50.01
N GLU A 352 3.58 -8.29 -49.39
CA GLU A 352 4.67 -7.52 -50.01
C GLU A 352 5.78 -8.45 -50.52
N ALA A 353 6.12 -9.48 -49.74
CA ALA A 353 7.10 -10.50 -50.16
C ALA A 353 6.61 -11.33 -51.33
N GLU A 354 5.32 -11.66 -51.41
CA GLU A 354 4.70 -12.40 -52.47
C GLU A 354 4.60 -11.57 -53.79
N GLU A 355 4.20 -10.31 -53.68
CA GLU A 355 4.20 -9.35 -54.79
C GLU A 355 5.62 -9.15 -55.35
N HIS A 356 6.62 -9.01 -54.49
CA HIS A 356 8.01 -8.86 -54.92
C HIS A 356 8.52 -10.14 -55.67
N ARG A 357 8.14 -11.30 -55.18
CA ARG A 357 8.47 -12.58 -55.82
C ARG A 357 7.84 -12.71 -57.19
N VAL A 358 6.57 -12.32 -57.33
CA VAL A 358 5.84 -12.32 -58.63
C VAL A 358 6.49 -11.34 -59.62
N HIS A 359 6.92 -10.16 -59.14
CA HIS A 359 7.61 -9.20 -60.01
C HIS A 359 8.98 -9.67 -60.48
N LEU A 360 9.73 -10.37 -59.68
CA LEU A 360 11.02 -10.97 -60.05
C LEU A 360 10.85 -12.08 -61.08
N GLY A 361 9.87 -12.98 -60.86
CA GLY A 361 9.58 -14.05 -61.79
C GLY A 361 9.09 -13.58 -63.16
N ARG A 362 8.40 -12.42 -63.25
CA ARG A 362 8.02 -11.79 -64.52
C ARG A 362 9.21 -11.15 -65.26
N ARG A 363 10.23 -10.68 -64.58
CA ARG A 363 11.45 -10.13 -65.18
C ARG A 363 12.35 -11.22 -65.77
N GLU A 364 12.38 -12.42 -65.19
CA GLU A 364 13.13 -13.55 -65.71
C GLU A 364 12.48 -14.20 -66.96
N GLN A 365 11.17 -13.98 -67.16
CA GLN A 365 10.41 -14.53 -68.33
C GLN A 365 10.29 -13.53 -69.49
N ALA A 366 10.82 -12.32 -69.39
CA ALA A 366 10.85 -11.39 -70.52
C ALA A 366 11.90 -11.84 -71.53
N PRO A 367 11.54 -12.09 -72.84
CA PRO A 367 12.53 -12.45 -73.84
C PRO A 367 13.55 -11.33 -74.00
N GLU A 368 14.83 -11.74 -74.04
CA GLU A 368 15.90 -10.80 -74.37
C GLU A 368 15.68 -10.28 -75.83
N PRO A 369 15.96 -8.96 -76.08
CA PRO A 369 15.69 -8.34 -77.37
C PRO A 369 16.62 -8.83 -78.50
#